data_bffbf5faef7741bba3cb8aaaad3291e2
#
_entry.id   bffbf5faef7741bba3cb8aaaad3291e2
#
_cell.length_a   1.000
_cell.length_b   1.000
_cell.length_c   1.000
_cell.angle_alpha   90.00
_cell.angle_beta   90.00
_cell.angle_gamma   90.00
#
_symmetry.space_group_name_H-M   'P 1'
#
loop_
_entity.id
_entity.type
_entity.pdbx_description
1 polymer ?
#
loop_
_entity_poly.entity_id
_entity_poly.type
_entity_poly.pdbx_seq_one_letter_code
_entity_poly.pdbx_strand_id
1 'polypeptide(L)'
;ILGGGQDTYGWLKDRNKTPVAMIELTQIDAWKGIKETADGVEIGAVTTLTEIVQNPLIQSKFALLATAASKVASPQIRNVGTLGGNLNQDARCWYYRRGLDCYRAGGNICYADSPEGLNREHALFGASRCVAVTASDTAPALVALDATMVVASSSGQRLVSAQDFFVGPDRDITSMTVLNEGEILTAVRLPNEWANAEFYFEKVADRNVWDFALVNVAAAMKVSGGSIEDARIVCGAVECTPRRLEAVENAVRGQQRSEQLANQVAAIASDGARPLNYNHFKVPLMENLVKRAIRG
;
A
#
# COMPACT_ATOMS: atom_id res chain seq x y z
N ILE A 1 11.39 -1.86 -16.93
CA ILE A 1 10.02 -2.36 -17.09
C ILE A 1 9.05 -1.19 -16.93
N LEU A 2 8.03 -1.09 -17.79
CA LEU A 2 7.07 -0.02 -17.80
C LEU A 2 5.64 -0.60 -17.77
N GLY A 3 4.93 -0.38 -16.65
CA GLY A 3 3.48 -0.46 -16.59
C GLY A 3 2.94 0.95 -16.70
N GLY A 4 1.90 1.42 -17.01
CA GLY A 4 1.34 2.79 -17.10
C GLY A 4 2.26 4.03 -16.98
N GLY A 5 3.49 3.87 -16.54
CA GLY A 5 4.57 4.88 -16.55
C GLY A 5 4.49 6.01 -15.51
N GLN A 6 3.45 6.05 -14.68
CA GLN A 6 3.15 7.21 -13.84
C GLN A 6 4.19 7.49 -12.73
N ASP A 7 4.93 6.48 -12.31
CA ASP A 7 6.09 6.65 -11.44
C ASP A 7 7.38 6.85 -12.25
N THR A 8 7.56 6.04 -13.29
CA THR A 8 8.81 5.97 -14.07
C THR A 8 9.11 7.28 -14.82
N TYR A 9 8.11 7.90 -15.42
CA TYR A 9 8.33 9.13 -16.19
C TYR A 9 8.86 10.30 -15.36
N GLY A 10 8.54 10.40 -14.08
CA GLY A 10 9.14 11.37 -13.17
C GLY A 10 10.67 11.22 -13.11
N TRP A 11 11.15 10.00 -12.89
CA TRP A 11 12.57 9.68 -12.86
C TRP A 11 13.31 10.02 -14.15
N LEU A 12 12.66 9.76 -15.32
CA LEU A 12 13.25 10.04 -16.61
C LEU A 12 13.31 11.54 -16.92
N LYS A 13 12.25 12.28 -16.59
CA LYS A 13 12.18 13.74 -16.76
C LYS A 13 13.25 14.45 -15.94
N ASP A 14 13.42 14.02 -14.70
CA ASP A 14 14.43 14.57 -13.78
C ASP A 14 15.85 14.05 -14.06
N ARG A 15 16.00 13.10 -15.01
CA ARG A 15 17.26 12.44 -15.38
C ARG A 15 17.98 11.74 -14.22
N ASN A 16 17.24 11.39 -13.17
CA ASN A 16 17.76 10.67 -12.02
C ASN A 16 17.91 9.16 -12.28
N LYS A 17 17.18 8.65 -13.28
CA LYS A 17 17.33 7.29 -13.82
C LYS A 17 17.41 7.36 -15.34
N THR A 18 18.44 6.74 -15.92
CA THR A 18 18.70 6.77 -17.36
C THR A 18 18.85 5.35 -17.91
N PRO A 19 17.75 4.57 -17.98
CA PRO A 19 17.81 3.19 -18.47
C PRO A 19 18.22 3.14 -19.94
N VAL A 20 18.99 2.14 -20.32
CA VAL A 20 19.38 1.89 -21.72
C VAL A 20 18.18 1.49 -22.58
N ALA A 21 17.24 0.74 -21.99
CA ALA A 21 16.02 0.29 -22.66
C ALA A 21 14.85 0.22 -21.67
N MET A 22 13.63 0.34 -22.18
CA MET A 22 12.41 0.14 -21.45
C MET A 22 11.54 -0.90 -22.14
N ILE A 23 10.97 -1.81 -21.36
CA ILE A 23 10.05 -2.84 -21.86
C ILE A 23 8.66 -2.48 -21.36
N GLU A 24 7.74 -2.19 -22.28
CA GLU A 24 6.35 -1.91 -21.96
C GLU A 24 5.58 -3.21 -21.75
N LEU A 25 4.86 -3.30 -20.63
CA LEU A 25 4.09 -4.49 -20.26
C LEU A 25 2.61 -4.37 -20.62
N THR A 26 2.10 -3.16 -20.87
CA THR A 26 0.66 -2.91 -21.05
C THR A 26 0.09 -3.54 -22.33
N GLN A 27 0.92 -4.06 -23.23
CA GLN A 27 0.51 -4.78 -24.42
C GLN A 27 0.40 -6.31 -24.21
N ILE A 28 0.71 -6.81 -23.02
CA ILE A 28 0.65 -8.25 -22.70
C ILE A 28 -0.75 -8.59 -22.21
N ASP A 29 -1.58 -9.10 -23.13
CA ASP A 29 -3.00 -9.38 -22.84
C ASP A 29 -3.21 -10.45 -21.74
N ALA A 30 -2.28 -11.39 -21.59
CA ALA A 30 -2.33 -12.40 -20.53
C ALA A 30 -2.27 -11.80 -19.11
N TRP A 31 -1.79 -10.57 -18.95
CA TRP A 31 -1.65 -9.88 -17.67
C TRP A 31 -2.67 -8.77 -17.46
N LYS A 32 -3.73 -8.75 -18.30
CA LYS A 32 -4.83 -7.78 -18.22
C LYS A 32 -6.10 -8.42 -17.68
N GLY A 33 -6.95 -7.55 -17.14
CA GLY A 33 -8.33 -7.85 -16.79
C GLY A 33 -8.51 -8.49 -15.43
N ILE A 34 -9.76 -8.78 -15.13
CA ILE A 34 -10.23 -9.27 -13.84
C ILE A 34 -11.06 -10.51 -14.10
N LYS A 35 -10.71 -11.62 -13.47
CA LYS A 35 -11.32 -12.94 -13.69
C LYS A 35 -11.77 -13.52 -12.36
N GLU A 36 -13.00 -14.01 -12.32
CA GLU A 36 -13.47 -14.85 -11.22
C GLU A 36 -12.85 -16.24 -11.35
N THR A 37 -12.40 -16.81 -10.25
CA THR A 37 -11.84 -18.16 -10.15
C THR A 37 -12.57 -18.94 -9.08
N ALA A 38 -12.33 -20.25 -8.98
CA ALA A 38 -12.94 -21.08 -7.93
C ALA A 38 -12.58 -20.57 -6.52
N ASP A 39 -11.36 -20.07 -6.34
CA ASP A 39 -10.81 -19.67 -5.04
C ASP A 39 -10.96 -18.17 -4.75
N GLY A 40 -11.48 -17.38 -5.70
CA GLY A 40 -11.62 -15.93 -5.53
C GLY A 40 -11.57 -15.15 -6.84
N VAL A 41 -10.78 -14.09 -6.87
CA VAL A 41 -10.62 -13.22 -8.05
C VAL A 41 -9.15 -13.04 -8.37
N GLU A 42 -8.79 -13.20 -9.65
CA GLU A 42 -7.46 -12.88 -10.16
C GLU A 42 -7.52 -11.58 -10.97
N ILE A 43 -6.61 -10.65 -10.67
CA ILE A 43 -6.45 -9.34 -11.31
C ILE A 43 -5.08 -9.33 -11.98
N GLY A 44 -5.04 -9.20 -13.30
CA GLY A 44 -3.79 -9.05 -14.03
C GLY A 44 -3.04 -7.76 -13.64
N ALA A 45 -1.73 -7.83 -13.53
CA ALA A 45 -0.91 -6.73 -13.00
C ALA A 45 -0.95 -5.46 -13.86
N VAL A 46 -1.22 -5.57 -15.17
CA VAL A 46 -1.35 -4.41 -16.06
C VAL A 46 -2.79 -3.89 -16.20
N THR A 47 -3.74 -4.44 -15.43
CA THR A 47 -5.09 -3.88 -15.29
C THR A 47 -4.99 -2.48 -14.69
N THR A 48 -5.66 -1.51 -15.30
CA THR A 48 -5.65 -0.12 -14.83
C THR A 48 -6.44 0.05 -13.53
N LEU A 49 -6.08 1.07 -12.75
CA LEU A 49 -6.81 1.38 -11.53
C LEU A 49 -8.26 1.79 -11.82
N THR A 50 -8.52 2.42 -12.97
CA THR A 50 -9.89 2.75 -13.40
C THR A 50 -10.71 1.49 -13.68
N GLU A 51 -10.14 0.48 -14.35
CA GLU A 51 -10.82 -0.81 -14.58
C GLU A 51 -11.17 -1.50 -13.25
N ILE A 52 -10.28 -1.47 -12.26
CA ILE A 52 -10.55 -2.01 -10.92
C ILE A 52 -11.70 -1.27 -10.25
N VAL A 53 -11.68 0.07 -10.27
CA VAL A 53 -12.73 0.91 -9.67
C VAL A 53 -14.11 0.65 -10.30
N GLN A 54 -14.15 0.43 -11.62
CA GLN A 54 -15.41 0.28 -12.37
C GLN A 54 -15.89 -1.17 -12.47
N ASN A 55 -15.09 -2.14 -12.06
CA ASN A 55 -15.43 -3.55 -12.21
C ASN A 55 -16.52 -3.99 -11.23
N PRO A 56 -17.70 -4.50 -11.70
CA PRO A 56 -18.80 -4.89 -10.83
C PRO A 56 -18.46 -6.01 -9.84
N LEU A 57 -17.59 -6.95 -10.23
CA LEU A 57 -17.15 -8.05 -9.37
C LEU A 57 -16.32 -7.53 -8.19
N ILE A 58 -15.39 -6.58 -8.45
CA ILE A 58 -14.60 -5.95 -7.40
C ILE A 58 -15.48 -5.08 -6.51
N GLN A 59 -16.37 -4.29 -7.08
CA GLN A 59 -17.31 -3.45 -6.32
C GLN A 59 -18.21 -4.26 -5.40
N SER A 60 -18.69 -5.42 -5.84
CA SER A 60 -19.61 -6.24 -5.05
C SER A 60 -18.90 -7.08 -3.99
N LYS A 61 -17.78 -7.74 -4.33
CA LYS A 61 -17.10 -8.70 -3.44
C LYS A 61 -15.93 -8.13 -2.65
N PHE A 62 -15.24 -7.14 -3.21
CA PHE A 62 -13.98 -6.60 -2.67
C PHE A 62 -13.98 -5.06 -2.73
N ALA A 63 -15.05 -4.42 -2.29
CA ALA A 63 -15.23 -2.96 -2.33
C ALA A 63 -14.08 -2.18 -1.67
N LEU A 64 -13.35 -2.80 -0.74
CA LEU A 64 -12.15 -2.24 -0.14
C LEU A 64 -11.11 -1.86 -1.20
N LEU A 65 -10.81 -2.77 -2.14
CA LEU A 65 -9.84 -2.52 -3.21
C LEU A 65 -10.35 -1.45 -4.19
N ALA A 66 -11.64 -1.51 -4.57
CA ALA A 66 -12.23 -0.49 -5.45
C ALA A 66 -12.13 0.90 -4.82
N THR A 67 -12.44 1.01 -3.53
CA THR A 67 -12.36 2.28 -2.79
C THR A 67 -10.92 2.77 -2.70
N ALA A 68 -9.97 1.93 -2.32
CA ALA A 68 -8.55 2.27 -2.26
C ALA A 68 -8.01 2.75 -3.62
N ALA A 69 -8.31 2.01 -4.69
CA ALA A 69 -7.93 2.37 -6.05
C ALA A 69 -8.53 3.72 -6.49
N SER A 70 -9.77 4.02 -6.10
CA SER A 70 -10.44 5.29 -6.40
C SER A 70 -9.76 6.51 -5.78
N LYS A 71 -9.03 6.32 -4.67
CA LYS A 71 -8.30 7.37 -3.95
C LYS A 71 -6.87 7.60 -4.45
N VAL A 72 -6.40 6.81 -5.41
CA VAL A 72 -5.08 7.01 -6.02
C VAL A 72 -5.11 8.22 -6.93
N ALA A 73 -4.26 9.20 -6.66
CA ALA A 73 -3.94 10.37 -7.47
C ALA A 73 -5.17 11.06 -8.11
N SER A 74 -5.29 11.05 -9.44
CA SER A 74 -6.39 11.66 -10.20
C SER A 74 -6.99 10.65 -11.18
N PRO A 75 -8.21 10.90 -11.72
CA PRO A 75 -8.81 10.04 -12.75
C PRO A 75 -7.88 9.82 -13.96
N GLN A 76 -7.19 10.86 -14.42
CA GLN A 76 -6.27 10.78 -15.56
C GLN A 76 -5.11 9.81 -15.29
N ILE A 77 -4.56 9.84 -14.06
CA ILE A 77 -3.50 8.92 -13.67
C ILE A 77 -4.04 7.48 -13.55
N ARG A 78 -5.23 7.29 -12.99
CA ARG A 78 -5.84 5.97 -12.85
C ARG A 78 -6.22 5.33 -14.18
N ASN A 79 -6.51 6.13 -15.22
CA ASN A 79 -6.84 5.62 -16.56
C ASN A 79 -5.66 4.90 -17.25
N VAL A 80 -4.43 5.19 -16.83
CA VAL A 80 -3.20 4.60 -17.40
C VAL A 80 -2.34 3.90 -16.34
N GLY A 81 -2.45 4.30 -15.07
CA GLY A 81 -1.76 3.66 -13.96
C GLY A 81 -2.30 2.25 -13.72
N THR A 82 -1.41 1.27 -13.71
CA THR A 82 -1.75 -0.15 -13.51
C THR A 82 -1.63 -0.57 -12.06
N LEU A 83 -2.31 -1.65 -11.66
CA LEU A 83 -2.19 -2.22 -10.32
C LEU A 83 -0.74 -2.59 -10.01
N GLY A 84 -0.09 -3.34 -10.89
CA GLY A 84 1.32 -3.73 -10.72
C GLY A 84 2.24 -2.51 -10.63
N GLY A 85 2.04 -1.48 -11.46
CA GLY A 85 2.79 -0.22 -11.37
C GLY A 85 2.56 0.53 -10.04
N ASN A 86 1.34 0.52 -9.51
CA ASN A 86 1.03 1.11 -8.22
C ASN A 86 1.72 0.37 -7.06
N LEU A 87 1.76 -0.97 -7.09
CA LEU A 87 2.38 -1.79 -6.04
C LEU A 87 3.91 -1.72 -6.07
N ASN A 88 4.51 -1.60 -7.25
CA ASN A 88 5.96 -1.55 -7.44
C ASN A 88 6.53 -0.13 -7.56
N GLN A 89 5.73 0.91 -7.27
CA GLN A 89 6.25 2.28 -7.30
C GLN A 89 7.31 2.48 -6.22
N ASP A 90 8.32 3.27 -6.54
CA ASP A 90 9.42 3.58 -5.64
C ASP A 90 9.04 4.65 -4.61
N ALA A 91 9.80 4.75 -3.53
CA ALA A 91 9.61 5.74 -2.47
C ALA A 91 9.47 7.17 -3.03
N ARG A 92 8.62 7.98 -2.37
CA ARG A 92 8.32 9.35 -2.77
C ARG A 92 9.04 10.40 -1.94
N CYS A 93 10.05 10.00 -1.17
CA CYS A 93 10.88 10.92 -0.39
C CYS A 93 11.46 12.03 -1.29
N TRP A 94 11.28 13.27 -0.90
CA TRP A 94 11.69 14.46 -1.64
C TRP A 94 13.17 14.45 -2.00
N TYR A 95 14.01 14.13 -1.02
CA TYR A 95 15.46 14.11 -1.17
C TYR A 95 15.90 13.04 -2.17
N TYR A 96 15.37 11.83 -2.04
CA TYR A 96 15.64 10.74 -2.96
C TYR A 96 15.17 11.07 -4.39
N ARG A 97 13.95 11.63 -4.53
CA ARG A 97 13.38 11.99 -5.83
C ARG A 97 14.10 13.16 -6.51
N ARG A 98 14.77 14.00 -5.75
CA ARG A 98 15.63 15.08 -6.28
C ARG A 98 17.03 14.62 -6.64
N GLY A 99 17.35 13.31 -6.52
CA GLY A 99 18.63 12.73 -6.89
C GLY A 99 19.74 12.99 -5.87
N LEU A 100 19.40 13.32 -4.60
CA LEU A 100 20.39 13.45 -3.56
C LEU A 100 20.95 12.06 -3.20
N ASP A 101 22.26 12.01 -2.93
CA ASP A 101 23.00 10.80 -2.60
C ASP A 101 22.75 10.35 -1.15
N CYS A 102 21.52 9.87 -0.89
CA CYS A 102 21.11 9.33 0.40
C CYS A 102 21.37 7.81 0.50
N TYR A 103 21.21 7.20 1.69
CA TYR A 103 21.36 5.76 1.86
C TYR A 103 20.63 4.93 0.82
N ARG A 104 19.40 5.31 0.44
CA ARG A 104 18.61 4.62 -0.58
C ARG A 104 19.19 4.75 -1.99
N ALA A 105 19.89 5.84 -2.27
CA ALA A 105 20.56 6.10 -3.53
C ALA A 105 22.01 5.55 -3.57
N GLY A 106 22.47 4.89 -2.51
CA GLY A 106 23.84 4.35 -2.40
C GLY A 106 24.80 5.24 -1.62
N GLY A 107 24.35 6.39 -1.10
CA GLY A 107 25.14 7.27 -0.25
C GLY A 107 25.17 6.85 1.22
N ASN A 108 25.50 7.77 2.11
CA ASN A 108 25.79 7.49 3.52
C ASN A 108 25.04 8.37 4.52
N ILE A 109 23.97 9.04 4.10
CA ILE A 109 23.17 9.94 4.95
C ILE A 109 21.66 9.78 4.62
N CYS A 110 20.78 10.07 5.58
CA CYS A 110 19.38 10.31 5.35
C CYS A 110 19.06 11.79 5.57
N TYR A 111 18.80 12.53 4.51
CA TYR A 111 18.51 13.97 4.61
C TYR A 111 17.16 14.26 5.27
N ALA A 112 16.21 13.35 5.20
CA ALA A 112 14.92 13.49 5.87
C ALA A 112 15.01 13.25 7.38
N ASP A 113 15.91 12.37 7.82
CA ASP A 113 16.18 12.06 9.23
C ASP A 113 17.40 12.87 9.71
N SER A 114 17.25 14.18 9.66
CA SER A 114 18.25 15.15 10.14
C SER A 114 17.55 16.27 10.91
N PRO A 115 18.27 17.06 11.74
CA PRO A 115 17.67 18.12 12.55
C PRO A 115 16.85 19.15 11.75
N GLU A 116 17.26 19.43 10.51
CA GLU A 116 16.60 20.36 9.59
C GLU A 116 15.79 19.67 8.50
N GLY A 117 15.68 18.34 8.57
CA GLY A 117 15.00 17.55 7.54
C GLY A 117 13.51 17.84 7.46
N LEU A 118 13.00 18.09 6.24
CA LEU A 118 11.58 18.17 5.98
C LEU A 118 11.00 16.76 5.91
N ASN A 119 10.36 16.30 7.00
CA ASN A 119 9.97 14.91 7.16
C ASN A 119 8.49 14.71 7.54
N ARG A 120 7.64 15.68 7.27
CA ARG A 120 6.21 15.68 7.56
C ARG A 120 5.48 14.41 7.05
N GLU A 121 5.90 13.88 5.91
CA GLU A 121 5.24 12.76 5.21
C GLU A 121 5.95 11.41 5.42
N HIS A 122 6.99 11.37 6.26
CA HIS A 122 7.83 10.22 6.45
C HIS A 122 7.30 9.25 7.53
N ALA A 123 8.05 8.18 7.78
CA ALA A 123 7.64 7.05 8.60
C ALA A 123 7.48 7.39 10.09
N LEU A 124 6.58 6.65 10.74
CA LEU A 124 6.45 6.55 12.20
C LEU A 124 7.07 5.25 12.72
N PHE A 125 7.15 4.22 11.86
CA PHE A 125 7.57 2.88 12.23
C PHE A 125 8.57 2.32 11.22
N GLY A 126 9.27 1.23 11.60
CA GLY A 126 10.13 0.47 10.71
C GLY A 126 11.28 1.25 10.10
N ALA A 127 11.55 2.45 10.61
CA ALA A 127 12.66 3.27 10.14
C ALA A 127 13.98 2.68 10.63
N SER A 128 14.90 2.54 9.68
CA SER A 128 16.29 2.17 9.95
C SER A 128 17.18 3.31 9.47
N ARG A 129 17.93 3.12 8.40
CA ARG A 129 18.72 4.18 7.74
C ARG A 129 17.89 5.00 6.74
N CYS A 130 16.65 4.61 6.49
CA CYS A 130 15.73 5.31 5.60
C CYS A 130 14.36 5.45 6.29
N VAL A 131 13.79 6.63 6.25
CA VAL A 131 12.48 6.96 6.84
C VAL A 131 11.37 7.09 5.79
N ALA A 132 11.59 6.61 4.55
CA ALA A 132 10.57 6.63 3.51
C ALA A 132 9.37 5.76 3.87
N VAL A 133 8.22 6.03 3.25
CA VAL A 133 6.98 5.28 3.41
C VAL A 133 6.54 4.67 2.09
N THR A 134 5.74 3.61 2.13
CA THR A 134 5.02 3.14 0.95
C THR A 134 4.05 4.23 0.47
N ALA A 135 4.03 4.45 -0.84
CA ALA A 135 3.17 5.45 -1.47
C ALA A 135 1.91 4.82 -2.11
N SER A 136 1.79 3.49 -2.06
CA SER A 136 0.67 2.77 -2.66
C SER A 136 -0.56 2.79 -1.75
N ASP A 137 -1.66 3.40 -2.21
CA ASP A 137 -2.95 3.34 -1.50
C ASP A 137 -3.61 1.95 -1.62
N THR A 138 -3.32 1.18 -2.69
CA THR A 138 -3.88 -0.16 -2.87
C THR A 138 -3.16 -1.23 -2.06
N ALA A 139 -1.90 -1.03 -1.69
CA ALA A 139 -1.12 -2.00 -0.94
C ALA A 139 -1.73 -2.34 0.44
N PRO A 140 -2.15 -1.39 1.28
CA PRO A 140 -2.84 -1.71 2.54
C PRO A 140 -4.14 -2.49 2.34
N ALA A 141 -4.92 -2.17 1.29
CA ALA A 141 -6.15 -2.89 0.97
C ALA A 141 -5.88 -4.34 0.58
N LEU A 142 -4.82 -4.61 -0.19
CA LEU A 142 -4.45 -5.96 -0.60
C LEU A 142 -3.90 -6.79 0.58
N VAL A 143 -3.16 -6.17 1.48
CA VAL A 143 -2.73 -6.83 2.72
C VAL A 143 -3.94 -7.15 3.61
N ALA A 144 -4.90 -6.22 3.74
CA ALA A 144 -6.12 -6.44 4.51
C ALA A 144 -7.07 -7.51 3.89
N LEU A 145 -6.92 -7.79 2.60
CA LEU A 145 -7.66 -8.84 1.89
C LEU A 145 -6.90 -10.18 1.83
N ASP A 146 -5.78 -10.30 2.53
CA ASP A 146 -4.89 -11.49 2.49
C ASP A 146 -4.55 -11.90 1.04
N ALA A 147 -4.32 -10.91 0.15
CA ALA A 147 -4.06 -11.15 -1.25
C ALA A 147 -2.75 -11.89 -1.48
N THR A 148 -2.67 -12.60 -2.61
CA THR A 148 -1.48 -13.31 -3.06
C THR A 148 -0.96 -12.69 -4.36
N MET A 149 0.32 -12.37 -4.38
CA MET A 149 1.05 -11.85 -5.55
C MET A 149 1.58 -13.00 -6.40
N VAL A 150 1.30 -13.00 -7.69
CA VAL A 150 1.83 -13.98 -8.65
C VAL A 150 3.06 -13.37 -9.30
N VAL A 151 4.22 -13.89 -8.96
CA VAL A 151 5.52 -13.41 -9.47
C VAL A 151 6.04 -14.42 -10.49
N ALA A 152 6.40 -13.97 -11.68
CA ALA A 152 6.94 -14.78 -12.75
C ALA A 152 8.39 -14.42 -13.07
N SER A 153 9.16 -15.41 -13.51
CA SER A 153 10.51 -15.30 -14.04
C SER A 153 10.72 -16.29 -15.18
N SER A 154 11.89 -16.31 -15.78
CA SER A 154 12.26 -17.32 -16.78
C SER A 154 12.29 -18.76 -16.23
N SER A 155 12.41 -18.93 -14.91
CA SER A 155 12.42 -20.25 -14.24
C SER A 155 11.02 -20.73 -13.80
N GLY A 156 9.97 -19.90 -13.94
CA GLY A 156 8.61 -20.26 -13.57
C GLY A 156 7.92 -19.18 -12.74
N GLN A 157 6.90 -19.60 -11.99
CA GLN A 157 6.12 -18.71 -11.13
C GLN A 157 6.27 -19.08 -9.67
N ARG A 158 6.21 -18.05 -8.79
CA ARG A 158 6.09 -18.21 -7.34
C ARG A 158 4.97 -17.34 -6.81
N LEU A 159 4.37 -17.78 -5.70
CA LEU A 159 3.33 -17.06 -4.99
C LEU A 159 3.93 -16.41 -3.75
N VAL A 160 3.56 -15.16 -3.50
CA VAL A 160 4.01 -14.39 -2.33
C VAL A 160 2.78 -13.75 -1.69
N SER A 161 2.64 -13.84 -0.37
CA SER A 161 1.55 -13.11 0.31
C SER A 161 1.73 -11.60 0.12
N ALA A 162 0.63 -10.85 0.10
CA ALA A 162 0.71 -9.38 0.02
C ALA A 162 1.49 -8.79 1.21
N GLN A 163 1.40 -9.42 2.38
CA GLN A 163 2.14 -9.00 3.57
C GLN A 163 3.66 -9.15 3.41
N ASP A 164 4.13 -10.20 2.75
CA ASP A 164 5.54 -10.50 2.56
C ASP A 164 6.13 -9.89 1.27
N PHE A 165 5.28 -9.32 0.42
CA PHE A 165 5.70 -8.77 -0.87
C PHE A 165 6.48 -7.46 -0.74
N PHE A 166 6.16 -6.64 0.25
CA PHE A 166 6.81 -5.36 0.49
C PHE A 166 8.02 -5.51 1.41
N VAL A 167 9.08 -4.74 1.18
CA VAL A 167 10.29 -4.79 2.01
C VAL A 167 10.60 -3.45 2.65
N GLY A 168 11.04 -3.51 3.90
CA GLY A 168 11.52 -2.36 4.65
C GLY A 168 13.04 -2.13 4.49
N PRO A 169 13.52 -0.95 4.92
CA PRO A 169 14.92 -0.55 4.76
C PRO A 169 15.91 -1.33 5.64
N ASP A 170 15.42 -2.09 6.60
CA ASP A 170 16.19 -3.03 7.42
C ASP A 170 16.59 -4.28 6.63
N ARG A 171 15.73 -4.73 5.71
CA ARG A 171 15.94 -5.89 4.86
C ARG A 171 16.64 -5.52 3.55
N ASP A 172 16.10 -4.54 2.83
CA ASP A 172 16.70 -3.97 1.62
C ASP A 172 16.34 -2.49 1.51
N ILE A 173 17.36 -1.63 1.59
CA ILE A 173 17.17 -0.18 1.54
C ILE A 173 16.95 0.33 0.11
N THR A 174 17.30 -0.43 -0.90
CA THR A 174 17.23 -0.02 -2.31
C THR A 174 15.91 -0.42 -2.98
N SER A 175 15.24 -1.46 -2.46
CA SER A 175 14.01 -2.02 -3.00
C SER A 175 12.79 -1.64 -2.17
N MET A 176 11.61 -1.69 -2.78
CA MET A 176 10.31 -1.56 -2.11
C MET A 176 9.56 -2.90 -2.06
N THR A 177 10.01 -3.89 -2.82
CA THR A 177 9.36 -5.20 -2.97
C THR A 177 10.40 -6.33 -3.04
N VAL A 178 9.95 -7.56 -2.82
CA VAL A 178 10.78 -8.78 -2.85
C VAL A 178 11.13 -9.28 -4.26
N LEU A 179 10.83 -8.50 -5.29
CA LEU A 179 11.16 -8.88 -6.66
C LEU A 179 12.68 -8.87 -6.88
N ASN A 180 13.20 -9.98 -7.34
CA ASN A 180 14.58 -10.08 -7.77
C ASN A 180 14.75 -9.59 -9.22
N GLU A 181 15.99 -9.43 -9.65
CA GLU A 181 16.29 -9.18 -11.06
C GLU A 181 15.71 -10.29 -11.95
N GLY A 182 15.02 -9.90 -13.02
CA GLY A 182 14.34 -10.85 -13.92
C GLY A 182 12.97 -11.34 -13.44
N GLU A 183 12.50 -10.91 -12.27
CA GLU A 183 11.15 -11.20 -11.79
C GLU A 183 10.16 -10.09 -12.11
N ILE A 184 8.91 -10.47 -12.39
CA ILE A 184 7.81 -9.54 -12.71
C ILE A 184 6.56 -9.98 -11.96
N LEU A 185 5.85 -9.01 -11.34
CA LEU A 185 4.50 -9.23 -10.85
C LEU A 185 3.55 -9.32 -12.04
N THR A 186 2.86 -10.46 -12.20
CA THR A 186 1.96 -10.72 -13.34
C THR A 186 0.49 -10.68 -12.98
N ALA A 187 0.14 -11.02 -11.75
CA ALA A 187 -1.23 -10.95 -11.25
C ALA A 187 -1.29 -10.80 -9.73
N VAL A 188 -2.47 -10.42 -9.22
CA VAL A 188 -2.83 -10.41 -7.81
C VAL A 188 -4.08 -11.26 -7.64
N ARG A 189 -4.10 -12.17 -6.67
CA ARG A 189 -5.23 -13.02 -6.32
C ARG A 189 -5.86 -12.59 -5.01
N LEU A 190 -7.16 -12.41 -5.01
CA LEU A 190 -7.98 -12.11 -3.83
C LEU A 190 -8.73 -13.38 -3.44
N PRO A 191 -8.52 -13.94 -2.24
CA PRO A 191 -9.23 -15.14 -1.79
C PRO A 191 -10.69 -14.82 -1.47
N ASN A 192 -11.59 -15.80 -1.66
CA ASN A 192 -13.01 -15.69 -1.30
C ASN A 192 -13.24 -15.47 0.20
N GLU A 193 -12.24 -15.71 1.04
CA GLU A 193 -12.35 -15.62 2.50
C GLU A 193 -12.82 -14.24 2.98
N TRP A 194 -12.38 -13.19 2.33
CA TRP A 194 -12.75 -11.80 2.65
C TRP A 194 -13.81 -11.23 1.70
N ALA A 195 -14.37 -12.05 0.78
CA ALA A 195 -15.44 -11.58 -0.08
C ALA A 195 -16.67 -11.19 0.75
N ASN A 196 -17.23 -10.03 0.48
CA ASN A 196 -18.40 -9.47 1.18
C ASN A 196 -18.20 -9.21 2.70
N ALA A 197 -16.96 -9.15 3.20
CA ALA A 197 -16.70 -8.65 4.53
C ALA A 197 -17.16 -7.19 4.68
N GLU A 198 -17.28 -6.71 5.89
CA GLU A 198 -17.45 -5.28 6.12
C GLU A 198 -16.12 -4.57 5.87
N PHE A 199 -16.13 -3.56 5.01
CA PHE A 199 -14.92 -2.87 4.58
C PHE A 199 -14.89 -1.43 5.03
N TYR A 200 -13.71 -0.99 5.42
CA TYR A 200 -13.44 0.41 5.68
C TYR A 200 -12.14 0.83 4.96
N PHE A 201 -12.19 1.95 4.26
CA PHE A 201 -10.99 2.61 3.72
C PHE A 201 -11.12 4.11 3.87
N GLU A 202 -10.16 4.71 4.55
CA GLU A 202 -10.03 6.16 4.61
C GLU A 202 -8.59 6.59 4.35
N LYS A 203 -8.44 7.59 3.49
CA LYS A 203 -7.18 8.24 3.17
C LYS A 203 -7.27 9.69 3.57
N VAL A 204 -6.36 10.13 4.43
CA VAL A 204 -6.16 11.54 4.74
C VAL A 204 -4.97 12.06 3.96
N ALA A 205 -5.17 13.15 3.25
CA ALA A 205 -4.18 13.86 2.43
C ALA A 205 -4.47 15.36 2.50
N ASP A 206 -3.55 16.21 2.06
CA ASP A 206 -3.78 17.66 2.05
C ASP A 206 -4.87 18.07 1.06
N ARG A 207 -4.98 17.35 -0.07
CA ARG A 207 -6.02 17.52 -1.08
C ARG A 207 -6.70 16.19 -1.40
N ASN A 208 -7.98 16.24 -1.78
CA ASN A 208 -8.76 15.04 -2.09
C ASN A 208 -8.32 14.33 -3.38
N VAL A 209 -7.53 14.97 -4.22
CA VAL A 209 -7.01 14.45 -5.48
C VAL A 209 -5.52 14.74 -5.58
N TRP A 210 -4.79 13.93 -6.35
CA TRP A 210 -3.37 14.06 -6.65
C TRP A 210 -2.44 13.63 -5.52
N ASP A 211 -2.69 14.02 -4.28
CA ASP A 211 -1.77 13.85 -3.18
C ASP A 211 -1.62 12.38 -2.73
N PHE A 212 -0.43 12.06 -2.24
CA PHE A 212 -0.19 10.84 -1.48
C PHE A 212 -0.83 10.92 -0.10
N ALA A 213 -1.07 9.78 0.53
CA ALA A 213 -1.59 9.76 1.87
C ALA A 213 -0.61 10.35 2.89
N LEU A 214 -1.12 11.14 3.83
CA LEU A 214 -0.45 11.37 5.10
C LEU A 214 -0.56 10.13 5.99
N VAL A 215 -1.76 9.57 6.08
CA VAL A 215 -2.09 8.26 6.65
C VAL A 215 -3.29 7.73 5.88
N ASN A 216 -3.31 6.44 5.60
CA ASN A 216 -4.52 5.73 5.23
C ASN A 216 -4.70 4.47 6.07
N VAL A 217 -5.95 4.02 6.21
CA VAL A 217 -6.32 2.78 6.90
C VAL A 217 -7.24 1.98 6.00
N ALA A 218 -6.90 0.71 5.82
CA ALA A 218 -7.71 -0.30 5.16
C ALA A 218 -8.11 -1.36 6.19
N ALA A 219 -9.39 -1.68 6.29
CA ALA A 219 -9.87 -2.75 7.16
C ALA A 219 -10.87 -3.63 6.45
N ALA A 220 -10.75 -4.94 6.68
CA ALA A 220 -11.72 -5.97 6.33
C ALA A 220 -12.13 -6.68 7.62
N MET A 221 -13.43 -6.76 7.89
CA MET A 221 -13.95 -7.32 9.15
C MET A 221 -15.10 -8.27 8.87
N LYS A 222 -15.08 -9.42 9.53
CA LYS A 222 -16.20 -10.34 9.63
C LYS A 222 -17.00 -9.98 10.87
N VAL A 223 -18.21 -9.50 10.70
CA VAL A 223 -19.05 -9.02 11.81
C VAL A 223 -20.36 -9.78 11.83
N SER A 224 -20.76 -10.28 13.01
CA SER A 224 -22.01 -10.98 13.22
C SER A 224 -22.68 -10.47 14.49
N GLY A 225 -23.93 -10.02 14.41
CA GLY A 225 -24.66 -9.49 15.56
C GLY A 225 -23.96 -8.31 16.26
N GLY A 226 -23.15 -7.54 15.54
CA GLY A 226 -22.36 -6.44 16.09
C GLY A 226 -21.03 -6.86 16.74
N SER A 227 -20.73 -8.17 16.83
CA SER A 227 -19.46 -8.71 17.30
C SER A 227 -18.48 -8.87 16.14
N ILE A 228 -17.24 -8.47 16.30
CA ILE A 228 -16.16 -8.63 15.33
C ILE A 228 -15.58 -10.04 15.49
N GLU A 229 -15.92 -10.96 14.59
CA GLU A 229 -15.43 -12.34 14.62
C GLU A 229 -13.97 -12.44 14.19
N ASP A 230 -13.60 -11.72 13.13
CA ASP A 230 -12.22 -11.59 12.64
C ASP A 230 -12.01 -10.24 11.96
N ALA A 231 -10.77 -9.77 11.94
CA ALA A 231 -10.41 -8.50 11.35
C ALA A 231 -9.02 -8.54 10.73
N ARG A 232 -8.83 -7.74 9.68
CA ARG A 232 -7.55 -7.31 9.11
C ARG A 232 -7.54 -5.80 9.06
N ILE A 233 -6.57 -5.19 9.73
CA ILE A 233 -6.46 -3.73 9.83
C ILE A 233 -5.04 -3.33 9.47
N VAL A 234 -4.91 -2.54 8.41
CA VAL A 234 -3.62 -2.19 7.82
C VAL A 234 -3.52 -0.69 7.61
N CYS A 235 -2.44 -0.09 8.09
CA CYS A 235 -2.11 1.31 7.85
C CYS A 235 -1.10 1.46 6.70
N GLY A 236 -1.33 2.46 5.86
CA GLY A 236 -0.37 2.90 4.85
C GLY A 236 0.18 4.29 5.15
N ALA A 237 1.28 4.64 4.50
CA ALA A 237 2.00 5.90 4.63
C ALA A 237 2.59 6.16 6.05
N VAL A 238 2.69 5.15 6.89
CA VAL A 238 3.29 5.25 8.24
C VAL A 238 4.57 4.42 8.38
N GLU A 239 4.83 3.56 7.42
CA GLU A 239 6.01 2.69 7.34
C GLU A 239 6.41 2.49 5.87
N CYS A 240 7.61 2.02 5.61
CA CYS A 240 8.07 1.70 4.24
C CYS A 240 7.25 0.56 3.61
N THR A 241 6.67 -0.30 4.44
CA THR A 241 5.72 -1.37 4.07
C THR A 241 4.31 -1.01 4.54
N PRO A 242 3.24 -1.63 3.98
CA PRO A 242 1.92 -1.59 4.60
C PRO A 242 1.99 -2.21 6.01
N ARG A 243 1.61 -1.44 7.03
CA ARG A 243 1.71 -1.87 8.43
C ARG A 243 0.44 -2.55 8.89
N ARG A 244 0.46 -3.86 9.03
CA ARG A 244 -0.62 -4.62 9.63
C ARG A 244 -0.63 -4.46 11.15
N LEU A 245 -1.80 -4.21 11.72
CA LEU A 245 -1.99 -3.94 13.14
C LEU A 245 -2.47 -5.18 13.90
N GLU A 246 -1.68 -6.25 13.93
CA GLU A 246 -2.05 -7.55 14.52
C GLU A 246 -2.46 -7.43 15.98
N ALA A 247 -1.85 -6.55 16.77
CA ALA A 247 -2.22 -6.32 18.16
C ALA A 247 -3.64 -5.73 18.27
N VAL A 248 -4.04 -4.82 17.35
CA VAL A 248 -5.40 -4.29 17.27
C VAL A 248 -6.37 -5.36 16.83
N GLU A 249 -6.04 -6.14 15.78
CA GLU A 249 -6.87 -7.26 15.30
C GLU A 249 -7.17 -8.27 16.41
N ASN A 250 -6.16 -8.64 17.19
CA ASN A 250 -6.31 -9.53 18.32
C ASN A 250 -7.16 -8.94 19.44
N ALA A 251 -7.04 -7.64 19.70
CA ALA A 251 -7.81 -6.96 20.74
C ALA A 251 -9.29 -6.78 20.38
N VAL A 252 -9.65 -6.69 19.10
CA VAL A 252 -11.06 -6.54 18.68
C VAL A 252 -11.76 -7.88 18.45
N ARG A 253 -11.03 -8.96 18.25
CA ARG A 253 -11.61 -10.28 17.94
C ARG A 253 -12.50 -10.78 19.08
N GLY A 254 -13.74 -11.16 18.73
CA GLY A 254 -14.77 -11.60 19.69
C GLY A 254 -15.42 -10.47 20.49
N GLN A 255 -15.09 -9.19 20.21
CA GLN A 255 -15.63 -8.07 20.96
C GLN A 255 -16.83 -7.42 20.24
N GLN A 256 -17.77 -6.91 21.02
CA GLN A 256 -18.85 -6.07 20.51
C GLN A 256 -18.30 -4.70 20.10
N ARG A 257 -18.71 -4.21 18.92
CA ARG A 257 -18.39 -2.87 18.50
C ARG A 257 -18.92 -1.84 19.48
N SER A 258 -18.07 -0.93 19.89
CA SER A 258 -18.45 0.18 20.77
C SER A 258 -17.43 1.31 20.68
N GLU A 259 -17.83 2.50 21.08
CA GLU A 259 -16.93 3.67 21.20
C GLU A 259 -15.82 3.36 22.25
N GLN A 260 -16.14 2.60 23.30
CA GLN A 260 -15.17 2.21 24.30
C GLN A 260 -14.09 1.30 23.73
N LEU A 261 -14.47 0.25 22.97
CA LEU A 261 -13.52 -0.63 22.29
C LEU A 261 -12.66 0.16 21.30
N ALA A 262 -13.28 1.01 20.48
CA ALA A 262 -12.59 1.84 19.50
C ALA A 262 -11.53 2.76 20.15
N ASN A 263 -11.84 3.36 21.31
CA ASN A 263 -10.90 4.19 22.08
C ASN A 263 -9.74 3.37 22.65
N GLN A 264 -10.01 2.16 23.17
CA GLN A 264 -8.98 1.29 23.72
C GLN A 264 -7.97 0.84 22.67
N VAL A 265 -8.43 0.41 21.50
CA VAL A 265 -7.56 -0.13 20.44
C VAL A 265 -6.83 0.98 19.67
N ALA A 266 -7.33 2.20 19.66
CA ALA A 266 -6.64 3.33 19.03
C ALA A 266 -5.23 3.55 19.60
N ALA A 267 -5.08 3.49 20.92
CA ALA A 267 -3.78 3.62 21.57
C ALA A 267 -2.83 2.45 21.23
N ILE A 268 -3.38 1.23 21.08
CA ILE A 268 -2.59 0.06 20.64
C ILE A 268 -2.03 0.26 19.23
N ALA A 269 -2.79 0.91 18.35
CA ALA A 269 -2.39 1.14 16.97
C ALA A 269 -1.10 1.96 16.84
N SER A 270 -0.86 2.89 17.75
CA SER A 270 0.31 3.77 17.75
C SER A 270 1.47 3.30 18.63
N ASP A 271 1.32 2.15 19.29
CA ASP A 271 2.39 1.62 20.14
C ASP A 271 3.69 1.39 19.35
N GLY A 272 4.81 1.87 19.90
CA GLY A 272 6.12 1.83 19.24
C GLY A 272 6.32 2.88 18.15
N ALA A 273 5.38 3.81 17.94
CA ALA A 273 5.58 4.92 16.99
C ALA A 273 6.75 5.82 17.42
N ARG A 274 7.60 6.18 16.45
CA ARG A 274 8.74 7.08 16.62
C ARG A 274 8.65 8.22 15.62
N PRO A 275 7.88 9.26 15.91
CA PRO A 275 7.72 10.39 15.03
C PRO A 275 9.05 11.17 14.88
N LEU A 276 9.22 11.73 13.69
CA LEU A 276 10.31 12.65 13.35
C LEU A 276 9.88 14.09 13.69
N ASN A 277 10.77 15.07 13.43
CA ASN A 277 10.58 16.47 13.84
C ASN A 277 9.24 17.09 13.41
N TYR A 278 8.69 16.71 12.24
CA TYR A 278 7.53 17.37 11.67
C TYR A 278 6.33 16.43 11.40
N ASN A 279 6.37 15.18 11.87
CA ASN A 279 5.29 14.23 11.61
C ASN A 279 4.57 13.69 12.85
N HIS A 280 4.71 14.35 14.00
CA HIS A 280 4.01 13.99 15.25
C HIS A 280 2.50 13.91 15.08
N PHE A 281 1.89 14.75 14.23
CA PHE A 281 0.47 14.80 13.96
C PHE A 281 -0.07 13.48 13.35
N LYS A 282 0.79 12.68 12.71
CA LYS A 282 0.39 11.39 12.12
C LYS A 282 0.01 10.36 13.18
N VAL A 283 0.52 10.46 14.40
CA VAL A 283 0.19 9.54 15.50
C VAL A 283 -1.29 9.66 15.86
N PRO A 284 -1.81 10.81 16.34
CA PRO A 284 -3.24 10.95 16.64
C PRO A 284 -4.11 10.81 15.39
N LEU A 285 -3.59 11.12 14.20
CA LEU A 285 -4.32 10.91 12.95
C LEU A 285 -4.55 9.42 12.70
N MET A 286 -3.52 8.59 12.83
CA MET A 286 -3.59 7.13 12.67
C MET A 286 -4.53 6.52 13.71
N GLU A 287 -4.42 6.91 14.98
CA GLU A 287 -5.31 6.46 16.06
C GLU A 287 -6.77 6.75 15.74
N ASN A 288 -7.07 7.96 15.28
CA ASN A 288 -8.44 8.37 14.93
C ASN A 288 -8.99 7.61 13.71
N LEU A 289 -8.17 7.29 12.72
CA LEU A 289 -8.59 6.49 11.57
C LEU A 289 -8.89 5.04 11.97
N VAL A 290 -8.04 4.43 12.79
CA VAL A 290 -8.28 3.08 13.34
C VAL A 290 -9.57 3.06 14.20
N LYS A 291 -9.76 4.09 15.04
CA LYS A 291 -10.98 4.26 15.83
C LYS A 291 -12.24 4.31 14.98
N ARG A 292 -12.22 5.06 13.86
CA ARG A 292 -13.32 5.12 12.91
C ARG A 292 -13.58 3.76 12.25
N ALA A 293 -12.53 3.05 11.86
CA ALA A 293 -12.65 1.72 11.25
C ALA A 293 -13.35 0.73 12.19
N ILE A 294 -13.05 0.77 13.51
CA ILE A 294 -13.65 -0.15 14.48
C ILE A 294 -15.08 0.25 14.84
N ARG A 295 -15.34 1.54 14.92
CA ARG A 295 -16.68 2.04 15.31
C ARG A 295 -17.73 1.75 14.24
N GLY A 296 -17.38 1.79 12.95
CA GLY A 296 -18.24 1.61 11.80
C GLY A 296 -18.85 2.93 11.31
#